data_175d23919b23f8a0a5781ecc2c56bc1d
#
_entry.id   175d23919b23f8a0a5781ecc2c56bc1d
#
_cell.length_a   1.000
_cell.length_b   1.000
_cell.length_c   1.000
_cell.angle_alpha   90.00
_cell.angle_beta   90.00
_cell.angle_gamma   90.00
#
_symmetry.space_group_name_H-M   'P 1'
#
loop_
_entity.id
_entity.type
_entity.pdbx_description
1 polymer ?
#
loop_
_entity_poly.entity_id
_entity_poly.type
_entity_poly.pdbx_seq_one_letter_code
_entity_poly.pdbx_strand_id
1 'polypeptide(L)'
;MAGKRTKQHHRLEGHVQPKIPLDNNYYNLLDKKTKIWQKNLAKKYGIYGFCYYHYWFNGKMLLEKPCEQILEDPEIDLPFCFCWANEAWSMEWTGKKTVIMPQFYGNKKEWKEHWDYLVKFFKDDRYICVDGKPCGDYYFWDALYLEL
;
A
#
# COMPACT_ATOMS: atom_id res chain seq x y z
N MET A 1 -20.44 2.99 -8.27
CA MET A 1 -21.26 4.12 -7.80
C MET A 1 -20.52 4.79 -6.66
N ALA A 2 -19.91 5.94 -6.91
CA ALA A 2 -19.22 6.72 -5.90
C ALA A 2 -20.28 7.41 -5.03
N GLY A 3 -20.42 6.94 -3.80
CA GLY A 3 -21.31 7.57 -2.84
C GLY A 3 -20.82 8.96 -2.48
N LYS A 4 -21.55 9.98 -2.90
CA LYS A 4 -21.38 11.35 -2.41
C LYS A 4 -21.56 11.34 -0.89
N ARG A 5 -20.47 11.34 -0.12
CA ARG A 5 -20.51 11.63 1.31
C ARG A 5 -20.59 13.16 1.49
N THR A 6 -21.75 13.72 1.20
CA THR A 6 -22.14 15.04 1.71
C THR A 6 -22.87 14.85 3.04
N LYS A 7 -22.17 14.40 4.08
CA LYS A 7 -22.63 14.66 5.44
C LYS A 7 -21.98 15.94 5.89
N GLN A 8 -22.75 17.04 5.90
CA GLN A 8 -22.44 18.18 6.74
C GLN A 8 -22.34 17.65 8.17
N HIS A 9 -21.10 17.50 8.67
CA HIS A 9 -20.91 17.24 10.08
C HIS A 9 -21.40 18.49 10.81
N HIS A 10 -22.46 18.35 11.59
CA HIS A 10 -22.88 19.41 12.51
C HIS A 10 -21.70 19.74 13.42
N ARG A 11 -21.23 20.98 13.34
CA ARG A 11 -20.21 21.46 14.25
C ARG A 11 -20.82 21.52 15.64
N LEU A 12 -20.26 20.71 16.55
CA LEU A 12 -20.60 20.84 17.96
C LEU A 12 -19.97 22.15 18.47
N GLU A 13 -20.74 22.96 19.17
CA GLU A 13 -20.25 24.22 19.73
C GLU A 13 -19.06 23.96 20.66
N GLY A 14 -17.98 24.70 20.48
CA GLY A 14 -16.73 24.52 21.25
C GLY A 14 -15.85 23.33 20.82
N HIS A 15 -16.25 22.52 19.82
CA HIS A 15 -15.43 21.41 19.33
C HIS A 15 -14.42 21.89 18.27
N VAL A 16 -13.14 21.56 18.49
CA VAL A 16 -12.10 21.80 17.49
C VAL A 16 -12.25 20.76 16.39
N GLN A 17 -12.67 21.20 15.20
CA GLN A 17 -12.83 20.31 14.05
C GLN A 17 -11.48 19.74 13.61
N PRO A 18 -11.41 18.45 13.17
CA PRO A 18 -10.22 17.89 12.55
C PRO A 18 -9.82 18.72 11.32
N LYS A 19 -8.53 18.70 11.01
CA LYS A 19 -8.01 19.36 9.81
C LYS A 19 -8.70 18.83 8.56
N ILE A 20 -9.15 19.75 7.72
CA ILE A 20 -9.73 19.42 6.41
C ILE A 20 -8.60 19.46 5.38
N PRO A 21 -8.53 18.50 4.43
CA PRO A 21 -7.57 18.59 3.34
C PRO A 21 -7.69 19.90 2.57
N LEU A 22 -6.56 20.43 2.10
CA LEU A 22 -6.54 21.62 1.25
C LEU A 22 -7.49 21.41 0.06
N ASP A 23 -8.31 22.40 -0.25
CA ASP A 23 -9.31 22.37 -1.32
C ASP A 23 -10.35 21.23 -1.19
N ASN A 24 -10.59 20.74 0.03
CA ASN A 24 -11.46 19.57 0.27
C ASN A 24 -11.06 18.33 -0.52
N ASN A 25 -9.78 18.16 -0.81
CA ASN A 25 -9.27 17.09 -1.64
C ASN A 25 -9.31 15.73 -0.91
N TYR A 26 -10.51 15.16 -0.77
CA TYR A 26 -10.74 13.78 -0.33
C TYR A 26 -10.60 12.86 -1.54
N TYR A 27 -9.39 12.42 -1.81
CA TYR A 27 -9.03 11.67 -3.01
C TYR A 27 -9.41 10.19 -2.93
N ASN A 28 -9.52 9.56 -4.10
CA ASN A 28 -9.65 8.12 -4.25
C ASN A 28 -8.36 7.56 -4.86
N LEU A 29 -7.70 6.61 -4.17
CA LEU A 29 -6.46 6.01 -4.65
C LEU A 29 -6.62 5.14 -5.91
N LEU A 30 -7.85 4.79 -6.29
CA LEU A 30 -8.13 4.07 -7.53
C LEU A 30 -8.23 4.99 -8.76
N ASP A 31 -8.30 6.31 -8.55
CA ASP A 31 -8.36 7.27 -9.64
C ASP A 31 -6.94 7.56 -10.17
N LYS A 32 -6.73 7.37 -11.47
CA LYS A 32 -5.48 7.72 -12.15
C LYS A 32 -5.06 9.17 -11.89
N LYS A 33 -6.01 10.11 -11.91
CA LYS A 33 -5.76 11.54 -11.64
C LYS A 33 -5.15 11.77 -10.27
N THR A 34 -5.59 11.02 -9.27
CA THR A 34 -5.03 11.07 -7.91
C THR A 34 -3.56 10.65 -7.91
N LYS A 35 -3.23 9.53 -8.56
CA LYS A 35 -1.85 9.03 -8.63
C LYS A 35 -0.92 9.99 -9.38
N ILE A 36 -1.38 10.56 -10.49
CA ILE A 36 -0.62 11.56 -11.26
C ILE A 36 -0.39 12.82 -10.42
N TRP A 37 -1.42 13.29 -9.72
CA TRP A 37 -1.27 14.42 -8.80
C TRP A 37 -0.27 14.14 -7.68
N GLN A 38 -0.36 12.98 -7.02
CA GLN A 38 0.57 12.55 -5.98
C GLN A 38 2.00 12.44 -6.52
N LYS A 39 2.18 11.82 -7.69
CA LYS A 39 3.47 11.73 -8.36
C LYS A 39 4.09 13.11 -8.62
N ASN A 40 3.29 14.03 -9.20
CA ASN A 40 3.78 15.37 -9.50
C ASN A 40 4.15 16.15 -8.24
N LEU A 41 3.37 15.98 -7.17
CA LEU A 41 3.65 16.57 -5.87
C LEU A 41 4.94 16.02 -5.27
N ALA A 42 5.11 14.69 -5.30
CA ALA A 42 6.33 14.01 -4.84
C ALA A 42 7.58 14.53 -5.57
N LYS A 43 7.55 14.55 -6.91
CA LYS A 43 8.66 15.07 -7.72
C LYS A 43 8.96 16.53 -7.43
N LYS A 44 7.92 17.37 -7.27
CA LYS A 44 8.07 18.80 -6.95
C LYS A 44 8.84 19.03 -5.65
N TYR A 45 8.65 18.16 -4.66
CA TYR A 45 9.27 18.30 -3.33
C TYR A 45 10.46 17.36 -3.11
N GLY A 46 11.03 16.77 -4.18
CA GLY A 46 12.25 15.97 -4.13
C GLY A 46 12.06 14.60 -3.47
N ILE A 47 10.83 14.08 -3.41
CA ILE A 47 10.56 12.71 -2.97
C ILE A 47 10.93 11.76 -4.09
N TYR A 48 11.83 10.84 -3.82
CA TYR A 48 12.36 9.89 -4.80
C TYR A 48 11.31 8.88 -5.25
N GLY A 49 10.58 8.28 -4.30
CA GLY A 49 9.61 7.23 -4.56
C GLY A 49 8.71 6.97 -3.36
N PHE A 50 7.79 6.03 -3.51
CA PHE A 50 6.90 5.61 -2.43
C PHE A 50 7.14 4.18 -2.02
N CYS A 51 7.07 3.92 -0.70
CA CYS A 51 6.98 2.58 -0.14
C CYS A 51 5.51 2.28 0.15
N TYR A 52 4.95 1.30 -0.55
CA TYR A 52 3.55 0.90 -0.37
C TYR A 52 3.45 -0.24 0.61
N TYR A 53 2.51 -0.17 1.55
CA TYR A 53 2.15 -1.32 2.35
C TYR A 53 1.53 -2.39 1.46
N HIS A 54 2.06 -3.60 1.57
CA HIS A 54 1.55 -4.81 0.94
C HIS A 54 0.92 -5.70 2.00
N TYR A 55 -0.31 -6.14 1.76
CA TYR A 55 -1.08 -6.95 2.70
C TYR A 55 -1.38 -8.31 2.06
N TRP A 56 -0.65 -9.32 2.50
CA TRP A 56 -0.80 -10.70 2.06
C TRP A 56 -1.06 -11.59 3.27
N PHE A 57 -2.24 -12.20 3.31
CA PHE A 57 -2.70 -13.10 4.37
C PHE A 57 -2.91 -14.49 3.79
N ASN A 58 -1.81 -15.20 3.51
CA ASN A 58 -1.80 -16.55 2.96
C ASN A 58 -2.72 -16.72 1.74
N GLY A 59 -2.45 -15.96 0.68
CA GLY A 59 -3.22 -15.97 -0.58
C GLY A 59 -4.39 -14.99 -0.62
N LYS A 60 -4.78 -14.39 0.51
CA LYS A 60 -5.76 -13.33 0.54
C LYS A 60 -5.07 -11.98 0.60
N MET A 61 -5.31 -11.15 -0.40
CA MET A 61 -4.78 -9.78 -0.48
C MET A 61 -5.82 -8.75 -0.07
N LEU A 62 -5.34 -7.63 0.47
CA LEU A 62 -6.14 -6.47 0.76
C LEU A 62 -5.41 -5.22 0.28
N LEU A 63 -6.18 -4.25 -0.26
CA LEU A 63 -5.70 -2.95 -0.73
C LEU A 63 -4.66 -3.03 -1.88
N GLU A 64 -4.61 -4.14 -2.62
CA GLU A 64 -3.67 -4.42 -3.71
C GLU A 64 -3.88 -3.54 -4.95
N LYS A 65 -5.14 -3.18 -5.25
CA LYS A 65 -5.53 -2.54 -6.50
C LYS A 65 -4.81 -1.22 -6.83
N PRO A 66 -4.57 -0.31 -5.87
CA PRO A 66 -3.80 0.91 -6.16
C PRO A 66 -2.41 0.62 -6.72
N CYS A 67 -1.74 -0.43 -6.23
CA CYS A 67 -0.42 -0.83 -6.70
C CYS A 67 -0.48 -1.57 -8.03
N GLU A 68 -1.46 -2.44 -8.24
CA GLU A 68 -1.66 -3.14 -9.53
C GLU A 68 -1.86 -2.14 -10.67
N GLN A 69 -2.63 -1.07 -10.44
CA GLN A 69 -2.82 -0.01 -11.43
C GLN A 69 -1.54 0.76 -11.77
N ILE A 70 -0.51 0.75 -10.91
CA ILE A 70 0.78 1.36 -11.24
C ILE A 70 1.45 0.58 -12.38
N LEU A 71 1.39 -0.76 -12.35
CA LEU A 71 1.94 -1.59 -13.43
C LEU A 71 1.26 -1.33 -14.77
N GLU A 72 -0.03 -1.08 -14.75
CA GLU A 72 -0.85 -0.86 -15.95
C GLU A 72 -0.64 0.52 -16.56
N ASP A 73 -0.13 1.49 -15.79
CA ASP A 73 -0.08 2.89 -16.20
C ASP A 73 1.34 3.47 -16.16
N PRO A 74 2.03 3.53 -17.31
CA PRO A 74 3.38 4.08 -17.40
C PRO A 74 3.46 5.58 -17.13
N GLU A 75 2.34 6.32 -17.16
CA GLU A 75 2.35 7.74 -16.81
C GLU A 75 2.61 7.97 -15.31
N ILE A 76 2.45 6.93 -14.48
CA ILE A 76 2.78 6.97 -13.05
C ILE A 76 4.27 6.63 -12.90
N ASP A 77 5.13 7.49 -13.41
CA ASP A 77 6.58 7.30 -13.50
C ASP A 77 7.31 7.69 -12.20
N LEU A 78 6.84 7.24 -11.05
CA LEU A 78 7.49 7.43 -9.75
C LEU A 78 8.03 6.08 -9.26
N PRO A 79 9.31 6.01 -8.83
CA PRO A 79 9.86 4.81 -8.22
C PRO A 79 9.04 4.33 -7.02
N PHE A 80 8.98 3.03 -6.83
CA PHE A 80 8.26 2.45 -5.71
C PHE A 80 8.89 1.15 -5.20
N CYS A 81 8.56 0.79 -3.97
CA CYS A 81 8.84 -0.52 -3.39
C CYS A 81 7.69 -0.94 -2.48
N PHE A 82 7.77 -2.16 -1.95
CA PHE A 82 6.81 -2.67 -0.99
C PHE A 82 7.38 -2.79 0.42
N CYS A 83 6.51 -2.58 1.39
CA CYS A 83 6.68 -2.99 2.78
C CYS A 83 5.58 -4.01 3.09
N TRP A 84 5.93 -5.28 3.32
CA TRP A 84 4.94 -6.27 3.68
C TRP A 84 4.53 -6.10 5.14
N ALA A 85 3.29 -5.66 5.35
CA ALA A 85 2.67 -5.59 6.67
C ALA A 85 2.26 -7.01 7.10
N ASN A 86 3.21 -7.76 7.63
CA ASN A 86 3.10 -9.18 7.92
C ASN A 86 2.54 -9.51 9.32
N GLU A 87 1.77 -8.61 9.88
CA GLU A 87 1.13 -8.77 11.18
C GLU A 87 -0.38 -9.03 11.03
N ALA A 88 -0.96 -9.74 12.00
CA ALA A 88 -2.40 -9.91 12.07
C ALA A 88 -3.09 -8.57 12.30
N TRP A 89 -4.20 -8.32 11.62
CA TRP A 89 -5.04 -7.16 11.93
C TRP A 89 -5.90 -7.43 13.16
N SER A 90 -5.83 -6.53 14.12
CA SER A 90 -6.60 -6.60 15.37
C SER A 90 -7.29 -5.28 15.67
N MET A 91 -8.44 -5.35 16.36
CA MET A 91 -9.12 -4.19 16.93
C MET A 91 -8.56 -3.92 18.35
N GLU A 92 -7.61 -2.99 18.45
CA GLU A 92 -7.02 -2.62 19.75
C GLU A 92 -7.74 -1.44 20.41
N TRP A 93 -8.55 -0.71 19.65
CA TRP A 93 -9.25 0.52 20.07
C TRP A 93 -10.27 0.32 21.18
N THR A 94 -10.72 -0.90 21.40
CA THR A 94 -11.76 -1.21 22.40
C THR A 94 -11.19 -1.79 23.70
N GLY A 95 -9.85 -1.85 23.83
CA GLY A 95 -9.19 -2.51 24.96
C GLY A 95 -9.30 -4.05 24.93
N LYS A 96 -9.96 -4.64 23.93
CA LYS A 96 -10.00 -6.07 23.67
C LYS A 96 -9.24 -6.37 22.39
N LYS A 97 -8.19 -7.19 22.50
CA LYS A 97 -7.42 -7.63 21.32
C LYS A 97 -8.24 -8.68 20.55
N THR A 98 -9.11 -8.21 19.65
CA THR A 98 -9.88 -9.09 18.76
C THR A 98 -9.19 -9.13 17.42
N VAL A 99 -8.73 -10.30 16.98
CA VAL A 99 -8.13 -10.50 15.66
C VAL A 99 -9.22 -10.44 14.60
N ILE A 100 -9.10 -9.50 13.66
CA ILE A 100 -10.01 -9.33 12.51
C ILE A 100 -9.54 -10.20 11.35
N MET A 101 -8.23 -10.19 11.07
CA MET A 101 -7.59 -10.96 10.02
C MET A 101 -6.32 -11.58 10.59
N PRO A 102 -6.30 -12.90 10.80
CA PRO A 102 -5.11 -13.58 11.28
C PRO A 102 -4.04 -13.64 10.18
N GLN A 103 -2.77 -13.54 10.60
CA GLN A 103 -1.63 -13.76 9.72
C GLN A 103 -1.19 -15.21 9.84
N PHE A 104 -1.08 -15.87 8.69
CA PHE A 104 -0.47 -17.18 8.52
C PHE A 104 0.62 -17.09 7.45
N TYR A 105 1.77 -17.67 7.74
CA TYR A 105 2.90 -17.61 6.80
C TYR A 105 2.90 -18.76 5.79
N GLY A 106 2.08 -19.78 6.03
CA GLY A 106 1.88 -20.88 5.09
C GLY A 106 3.06 -21.82 4.95
N ASN A 107 3.19 -22.42 3.77
CA ASN A 107 4.22 -23.38 3.41
C ASN A 107 4.88 -23.00 2.06
N LYS A 108 5.82 -23.82 1.56
CA LYS A 108 6.58 -23.52 0.33
C LYS A 108 5.70 -23.24 -0.90
N LYS A 109 4.55 -23.90 -1.03
CA LYS A 109 3.63 -23.65 -2.14
C LYS A 109 3.04 -22.24 -2.05
N GLU A 110 2.58 -21.87 -0.86
CA GLU A 110 1.96 -20.57 -0.58
C GLU A 110 2.99 -19.44 -0.67
N TRP A 111 4.25 -19.70 -0.28
CA TRP A 111 5.35 -18.75 -0.46
C TRP A 111 5.65 -18.52 -1.93
N LYS A 112 5.62 -19.60 -2.74
CA LYS A 112 5.77 -19.46 -4.18
C LYS A 112 4.66 -18.66 -4.83
N GLU A 113 3.41 -18.82 -4.40
CA GLU A 113 2.27 -18.01 -4.87
C GLU A 113 2.46 -16.52 -4.56
N HIS A 114 2.94 -16.22 -3.35
CA HIS A 114 3.26 -14.86 -2.94
C HIS A 114 4.40 -14.27 -3.78
N TRP A 115 5.46 -15.02 -3.97
CA TRP A 115 6.59 -14.65 -4.82
C TRP A 115 6.17 -14.40 -6.26
N ASP A 116 5.41 -15.31 -6.86
CA ASP A 116 4.93 -15.20 -8.24
C ASP A 116 4.07 -13.93 -8.44
N TYR A 117 3.34 -13.52 -7.41
CA TYR A 117 2.63 -12.24 -7.42
C TYR A 117 3.58 -11.05 -7.43
N LEU A 118 4.57 -11.05 -6.55
CA LEU A 118 5.49 -9.93 -6.36
C LEU A 118 6.50 -9.76 -7.50
N VAL A 119 6.91 -10.86 -8.14
CA VAL A 119 7.83 -10.83 -9.29
C VAL A 119 7.32 -9.94 -10.43
N LYS A 120 6.01 -9.78 -10.58
CA LYS A 120 5.41 -8.88 -11.57
C LYS A 120 5.84 -7.44 -11.35
N PHE A 121 5.95 -7.04 -10.08
CA PHE A 121 6.39 -5.69 -9.68
C PHE A 121 7.91 -5.56 -9.74
N PHE A 122 8.64 -6.59 -9.34
CA PHE A 122 10.12 -6.58 -9.34
C PHE A 122 10.72 -6.47 -10.75
N LYS A 123 9.96 -6.86 -11.78
CA LYS A 123 10.34 -6.72 -13.19
C LYS A 123 10.05 -5.34 -13.77
N ASP A 124 9.34 -4.48 -13.05
CA ASP A 124 9.06 -3.12 -13.49
C ASP A 124 10.28 -2.23 -13.22
N ASP A 125 10.71 -1.48 -14.23
CA ASP A 125 11.90 -0.61 -14.15
C ASP A 125 11.78 0.48 -13.08
N ARG A 126 10.58 0.76 -12.61
CA ARG A 126 10.29 1.72 -11.52
C ARG A 126 10.45 1.09 -10.15
N TYR A 127 10.57 -0.24 -10.06
CA TYR A 127 10.74 -0.88 -8.75
C TYR A 127 12.12 -0.55 -8.18
N ILE A 128 12.14 -0.07 -6.94
CA ILE A 128 13.40 0.34 -6.29
C ILE A 128 14.24 -0.89 -5.97
N CYS A 129 15.48 -0.91 -6.48
CA CYS A 129 16.46 -1.94 -6.21
C CYS A 129 17.70 -1.35 -5.54
N VAL A 130 18.34 -2.12 -4.66
CA VAL A 130 19.64 -1.81 -4.06
C VAL A 130 20.58 -2.95 -4.39
N ASP A 131 21.72 -2.64 -4.99
CA ASP A 131 22.70 -3.62 -5.44
C ASP A 131 22.11 -4.73 -6.33
N GLY A 132 21.16 -4.34 -7.21
CA GLY A 132 20.48 -5.26 -8.12
C GLY A 132 19.40 -6.13 -7.48
N LYS A 133 19.12 -5.95 -6.19
CA LYS A 133 18.09 -6.68 -5.46
C LYS A 133 16.86 -5.79 -5.22
N PRO A 134 15.63 -6.30 -5.41
CA PRO A 134 14.42 -5.56 -5.08
C PRO A 134 14.43 -5.10 -3.62
N CYS A 135 14.12 -3.82 -3.40
CA CYS A 135 13.99 -3.28 -2.05
C CYS A 135 12.67 -3.74 -1.43
N GLY A 136 12.73 -4.24 -0.19
CA GLY A 136 11.57 -4.67 0.57
C GLY A 136 11.89 -4.79 2.05
N ASP A 137 10.92 -5.14 2.87
CA ASP A 137 11.12 -5.22 4.31
C ASP A 137 12.08 -6.36 4.67
N TYR A 138 13.08 -6.06 5.48
CA TYR A 138 14.32 -6.81 5.70
C TYR A 138 14.13 -8.25 6.22
N TYR A 139 13.04 -8.54 6.92
CA TYR A 139 12.91 -9.82 7.64
C TYR A 139 12.42 -11.01 6.81
N PHE A 140 11.84 -10.75 5.64
CA PHE A 140 11.23 -11.82 4.85
C PHE A 140 11.99 -12.14 3.57
N TRP A 141 12.62 -11.14 2.97
CA TRP A 141 13.28 -11.30 1.68
C TRP A 141 14.51 -12.19 1.76
N ASP A 142 15.28 -12.11 2.85
CA ASP A 142 16.46 -12.97 3.04
C ASP A 142 16.10 -14.46 3.15
N ALA A 143 14.98 -14.80 3.78
CA ALA A 143 14.51 -16.17 3.88
C ALA A 143 14.00 -16.73 2.54
N LEU A 144 13.36 -15.88 1.71
CA LEU A 144 12.87 -16.31 0.40
C LEU A 144 13.99 -16.42 -0.65
N TYR A 145 15.02 -15.55 -0.59
CA TYR A 145 16.15 -15.59 -1.51
C TYR A 145 17.10 -16.77 -1.27
N LEU A 146 17.14 -17.33 -0.06
CA LEU A 146 18.03 -18.42 0.29
C LEU A 146 17.47 -19.81 -0.03
N GLU A 147 16.17 -19.93 -0.36
CA GLU A 147 15.50 -21.21 -0.59
C GLU A 147 14.96 -21.39 -2.03
N LEU A 148 15.09 -20.39 -2.91
CA LEU A 148 14.75 -20.45 -4.34
C LEU A 148 16.00 -20.51 -5.20
#